data_a7f677c303621109cbd97678733ebaa9
#
_entry.id   a7f677c303621109cbd97678733ebaa9
#
_cell.length_a   1.000
_cell.length_b   1.000
_cell.length_c   1.000
_cell.angle_alpha   90.00
_cell.angle_beta   90.00
_cell.angle_gamma   90.00
#
_symmetry.space_group_name_H-M   'P 1'
#
loop_
_entity.id
_entity.type
_entity.pdbx_description
1 polymer ?
#
loop_
_entity_poly.entity_id
_entity_poly.type
_entity_poly.pdbx_seq_one_letter_code
_entity_poly.pdbx_strand_id
1 'polypeptide(L)'
;FGSRFRYGGILAVLADWTLDSGEGPDDYLVAVSSAGDVIVYAGTDPSSSATFGIIGLWFVGSVPFGRRITGLYGGDMLLLSTYGLISMGALLQGKDPFSLEASLTWKIQAFINQAMARSKNLFGWEIRIHPGISRLVISSPKENQIPHTQYVYDLNLKAWSIWHDVPILTSEQYQSEFYFGASTINVWKLQGTIDFVELSSPVPLQIDWQLLTSYQDMDTPEQFKRMQFIRPIFIAQSFPSYTVKAFYDYDLSELPSPPNASAFGVGIWDSGLWDIDIWGGGSVAFQPARGAYGIGKTMAIALRGKSQVETTLIAFGMMWDDGGLL
;
A
#
# COMPACT_ATOMS: atom_id res chain seq x y z
N PHE A 1 -7.63 -33.49 -3.02
CA PHE A 1 -6.51 -32.53 -3.07
C PHE A 1 -5.33 -33.00 -2.21
N GLY A 2 -5.54 -33.45 -0.96
CA GLY A 2 -4.46 -33.74 0.00
C GLY A 2 -3.37 -34.70 -0.51
N SER A 3 -3.71 -35.70 -1.29
CA SER A 3 -2.75 -36.66 -1.88
C SER A 3 -1.93 -36.06 -3.05
N ARG A 4 -2.26 -34.86 -3.52
CA ARG A 4 -1.61 -34.19 -4.64
C ARG A 4 -0.66 -33.06 -4.19
N PHE A 5 -0.80 -32.60 -2.96
CA PHE A 5 0.11 -31.61 -2.38
C PHE A 5 1.47 -32.25 -2.09
N ARG A 6 2.54 -31.67 -2.62
CA ARG A 6 3.93 -32.17 -2.48
C ARG A 6 4.49 -31.92 -1.08
N TYR A 7 4.20 -30.74 -0.54
CA TYR A 7 4.69 -30.28 0.75
C TYR A 7 3.65 -30.47 1.87
N GLY A 8 2.51 -31.07 1.52
CA GLY A 8 1.44 -31.36 2.47
C GLY A 8 0.63 -30.14 2.87
N GLY A 9 0.21 -30.09 4.13
CA GLY A 9 -0.69 -29.04 4.63
C GLY A 9 -2.16 -29.37 4.43
N ILE A 10 -3.02 -28.44 4.86
CA ILE A 10 -4.47 -28.51 4.65
C ILE A 10 -4.85 -27.64 3.46
N LEU A 11 -6.00 -27.89 2.86
CA LEU A 11 -6.57 -27.02 1.84
C LEU A 11 -6.90 -25.66 2.47
N ALA A 12 -6.18 -24.62 2.06
CA ALA A 12 -6.34 -23.26 2.57
C ALA A 12 -7.26 -22.42 1.68
N VAL A 13 -7.16 -22.61 0.36
CA VAL A 13 -7.97 -21.88 -0.63
C VAL A 13 -8.47 -22.86 -1.68
N LEU A 14 -9.72 -22.66 -2.05
CA LEU A 14 -10.32 -23.18 -3.28
C LEU A 14 -11.00 -21.99 -3.96
N ALA A 15 -10.55 -21.66 -5.14
CA ALA A 15 -11.04 -20.50 -5.88
C ALA A 15 -11.26 -20.85 -7.36
N ASP A 16 -12.27 -20.27 -7.93
CA ASP A 16 -12.50 -20.23 -9.36
C ASP A 16 -11.76 -19.03 -9.95
N TRP A 17 -11.22 -19.20 -11.14
CA TRP A 17 -10.51 -18.15 -11.85
C TRP A 17 -10.75 -18.29 -13.35
N THR A 18 -11.37 -17.29 -13.93
CA THR A 18 -11.62 -17.21 -15.36
C THR A 18 -10.55 -16.34 -16.01
N LEU A 19 -9.77 -16.91 -16.89
CA LEU A 19 -8.81 -16.20 -17.73
C LEU A 19 -9.40 -16.05 -19.13
N ASP A 20 -9.73 -14.83 -19.53
CA ASP A 20 -10.16 -14.55 -20.91
C ASP A 20 -8.91 -14.27 -21.78
N SER A 21 -8.52 -15.27 -22.56
CA SER A 21 -7.40 -15.18 -23.50
C SER A 21 -7.81 -14.76 -24.92
N GLY A 22 -9.12 -14.43 -25.11
CA GLY A 22 -9.66 -13.99 -26.41
C GLY A 22 -10.24 -15.12 -27.28
N GLU A 23 -10.12 -16.37 -26.90
CA GLU A 23 -10.77 -17.53 -27.57
C GLU A 23 -11.99 -18.09 -26.81
N GLY A 24 -12.44 -17.35 -25.79
CA GLY A 24 -13.51 -17.73 -24.86
C GLY A 24 -12.97 -17.85 -23.43
N PRO A 25 -13.87 -17.91 -22.42
CA PRO A 25 -13.45 -18.00 -21.03
C PRO A 25 -12.86 -19.37 -20.74
N ASP A 26 -11.60 -19.39 -20.29
CA ASP A 26 -10.98 -20.56 -19.70
C ASP A 26 -11.19 -20.53 -18.19
N ASP A 27 -12.04 -21.44 -17.70
CA ASP A 27 -12.34 -21.56 -16.28
C ASP A 27 -11.35 -22.50 -15.62
N TYR A 28 -10.65 -21.99 -14.63
CA TYR A 28 -9.70 -22.74 -13.81
C TYR A 28 -10.20 -22.90 -12.39
N LEU A 29 -9.95 -24.06 -11.81
CA LEU A 29 -10.09 -24.29 -10.39
C LEU A 29 -8.71 -24.27 -9.74
N VAL A 30 -8.48 -23.36 -8.84
CA VAL A 30 -7.22 -23.20 -8.11
C VAL A 30 -7.38 -23.73 -6.69
N ALA A 31 -6.57 -24.71 -6.33
CA ALA A 31 -6.49 -25.27 -4.98
C ALA A 31 -5.12 -24.96 -4.38
N VAL A 32 -5.12 -24.35 -3.19
CA VAL A 32 -3.88 -23.94 -2.50
C VAL A 32 -3.81 -24.62 -1.15
N SER A 33 -2.65 -25.21 -0.84
CA SER A 33 -2.38 -25.76 0.48
C SER A 33 -1.84 -24.70 1.44
N SER A 34 -2.03 -24.90 2.73
CA SER A 34 -1.42 -24.05 3.76
C SER A 34 0.10 -24.07 3.73
N ALA A 35 0.70 -25.12 3.20
CA ALA A 35 2.15 -25.24 3.02
C ALA A 35 2.67 -24.49 1.78
N GLY A 36 1.79 -24.09 0.85
CA GLY A 36 2.13 -23.31 -0.32
C GLY A 36 2.16 -24.05 -1.64
N ASP A 37 1.65 -25.29 -1.70
CA ASP A 37 1.39 -25.93 -2.98
C ASP A 37 0.16 -25.30 -3.64
N VAL A 38 0.28 -24.98 -4.91
CA VAL A 38 -0.79 -24.47 -5.75
C VAL A 38 -1.03 -25.43 -6.88
N ILE A 39 -2.25 -25.96 -6.98
CA ILE A 39 -2.68 -26.83 -8.06
C ILE A 39 -3.74 -26.11 -8.88
N VAL A 40 -3.56 -26.05 -10.17
CA VAL A 40 -4.54 -25.49 -11.09
C VAL A 40 -5.13 -26.61 -11.94
N TYR A 41 -6.45 -26.68 -11.93
CA TYR A 41 -7.23 -27.59 -12.75
C TYR A 41 -7.94 -26.81 -13.86
N ALA A 42 -8.04 -27.43 -15.02
CA ALA A 42 -8.88 -26.95 -16.10
C ALA A 42 -9.82 -28.06 -16.57
N GLY A 43 -10.98 -27.68 -17.08
CA GLY A 43 -11.94 -28.57 -17.65
C GLY A 43 -13.38 -28.27 -17.23
N THR A 44 -14.32 -29.01 -17.83
CA THR A 44 -15.76 -28.73 -17.70
C THR A 44 -16.48 -29.64 -16.72
N ASP A 45 -15.96 -30.86 -16.48
CA ASP A 45 -16.63 -31.87 -15.61
C ASP A 45 -15.62 -32.46 -14.61
N PRO A 46 -15.66 -32.03 -13.35
CA PRO A 46 -14.79 -32.55 -12.28
C PRO A 46 -14.94 -34.06 -12.00
N SER A 47 -16.04 -34.68 -12.43
CA SER A 47 -16.28 -36.11 -12.26
C SER A 47 -15.54 -36.98 -13.27
N SER A 48 -15.11 -36.36 -14.39
CA SER A 48 -14.46 -37.06 -15.51
C SER A 48 -12.99 -36.67 -15.61
N SER A 49 -12.09 -37.64 -15.38
CA SER A 49 -10.64 -37.43 -15.59
C SER A 49 -10.24 -37.19 -17.06
N ALA A 50 -11.14 -37.44 -18.00
CA ALA A 50 -10.91 -37.18 -19.41
C ALA A 50 -11.13 -35.71 -19.80
N THR A 51 -11.96 -35.00 -19.05
CA THR A 51 -12.36 -33.61 -19.32
C THR A 51 -11.94 -32.65 -18.26
N PHE A 52 -11.39 -33.11 -17.12
CA PHE A 52 -10.92 -32.28 -16.03
C PHE A 52 -9.56 -32.77 -15.52
N GLY A 53 -8.55 -31.97 -15.66
CA GLY A 53 -7.17 -32.36 -15.38
C GLY A 53 -6.34 -31.25 -14.72
N ILE A 54 -5.21 -31.65 -14.14
CA ILE A 54 -4.22 -30.73 -13.58
C ILE A 54 -3.43 -30.15 -14.77
N ILE A 55 -3.39 -28.83 -14.87
CA ILE A 55 -2.58 -28.10 -15.86
C ILE A 55 -1.26 -27.62 -15.27
N GLY A 56 -1.17 -27.48 -13.96
CA GLY A 56 0.07 -27.08 -13.31
C GLY A 56 0.09 -27.28 -11.81
N LEU A 57 1.30 -27.39 -11.28
CA LEU A 57 1.58 -27.51 -9.87
C LEU A 57 2.81 -26.68 -9.54
N TRP A 58 2.63 -25.68 -8.68
CA TRP A 58 3.69 -24.76 -8.26
C TRP A 58 3.82 -24.73 -6.74
N PHE A 59 4.97 -24.27 -6.27
CA PHE A 59 5.19 -23.96 -4.87
C PHE A 59 5.44 -22.45 -4.74
N VAL A 60 4.64 -21.79 -3.91
CA VAL A 60 4.67 -20.32 -3.76
C VAL A 60 5.02 -19.88 -2.32
N GLY A 61 5.52 -20.79 -1.50
CA GLY A 61 5.71 -20.55 -0.07
C GLY A 61 4.41 -20.63 0.72
N SER A 62 4.51 -20.81 2.04
CA SER A 62 3.34 -20.98 2.89
C SER A 62 2.39 -19.78 2.81
N VAL A 63 1.10 -20.05 2.84
CA VAL A 63 0.08 -18.99 2.81
C VAL A 63 -0.33 -18.58 4.22
N PRO A 64 -0.70 -17.33 4.45
CA PRO A 64 -1.14 -16.87 5.76
C PRO A 64 -2.56 -17.35 6.09
N PHE A 65 -2.91 -17.33 7.36
CA PHE A 65 -4.22 -17.75 7.83
C PHE A 65 -5.24 -16.63 7.68
N GLY A 66 -6.13 -16.76 6.69
CA GLY A 66 -7.16 -15.78 6.38
C GLY A 66 -8.22 -16.35 5.46
N ARG A 67 -9.37 -15.68 5.38
CA ARG A 67 -10.48 -16.10 4.51
C ARG A 67 -10.31 -15.65 3.07
N ARG A 68 -9.62 -14.55 2.85
CA ARG A 68 -9.56 -13.84 1.56
C ARG A 68 -8.12 -13.52 1.22
N ILE A 69 -7.32 -14.56 1.08
CA ILE A 69 -5.90 -14.44 0.72
C ILE A 69 -5.68 -14.47 -0.79
N THR A 70 -6.78 -14.47 -1.56
CA THR A 70 -6.79 -14.33 -3.02
C THR A 70 -7.63 -13.12 -3.41
N GLY A 71 -7.31 -12.52 -4.56
CA GLY A 71 -8.06 -11.41 -5.14
C GLY A 71 -7.96 -11.40 -6.66
N LEU A 72 -9.03 -11.02 -7.35
CA LEU A 72 -9.04 -10.89 -8.82
C LEU A 72 -8.64 -9.48 -9.21
N TYR A 73 -7.65 -9.34 -10.09
CA TYR A 73 -7.14 -8.06 -10.57
C TYR A 73 -6.91 -8.10 -12.08
N GLY A 74 -7.74 -7.39 -12.83
CA GLY A 74 -7.58 -7.26 -14.28
C GLY A 74 -7.61 -8.60 -15.05
N GLY A 75 -8.45 -9.55 -14.60
CA GLY A 75 -8.51 -10.91 -15.17
C GLY A 75 -7.45 -11.86 -14.61
N ASP A 76 -6.48 -11.37 -13.83
CA ASP A 76 -5.53 -12.21 -13.11
C ASP A 76 -6.01 -12.51 -11.69
N MET A 77 -5.62 -13.64 -11.15
CA MET A 77 -5.81 -13.98 -9.75
C MET A 77 -4.49 -13.76 -8.99
N LEU A 78 -4.56 -12.95 -7.95
CA LEU A 78 -3.45 -12.70 -7.04
C LEU A 78 -3.59 -13.59 -5.80
N LEU A 79 -2.50 -14.22 -5.38
CA LEU A 79 -2.42 -15.06 -4.18
C LEU A 79 -1.39 -14.52 -3.21
N LEU A 80 -1.78 -14.30 -1.96
CA LEU A 80 -0.87 -13.87 -0.89
C LEU A 80 -0.16 -15.08 -0.27
N SER A 81 1.15 -15.01 -0.23
CA SER A 81 2.02 -16.02 0.35
C SER A 81 3.21 -15.39 1.08
N THR A 82 4.05 -16.20 1.70
CA THR A 82 5.31 -15.72 2.31
C THR A 82 6.28 -15.13 1.29
N TYR A 83 6.10 -15.41 0.01
CA TYR A 83 6.91 -14.79 -1.07
C TYR A 83 6.25 -13.53 -1.67
N GLY A 84 5.16 -13.08 -1.06
CA GLY A 84 4.45 -11.88 -1.45
C GLY A 84 3.12 -12.14 -2.13
N LEU A 85 2.66 -11.15 -2.87
CA LEU A 85 1.43 -11.22 -3.64
C LEU A 85 1.76 -11.72 -5.05
N ILE A 86 1.50 -12.99 -5.28
CA ILE A 86 1.89 -13.71 -6.51
C ILE A 86 0.76 -13.65 -7.54
N SER A 87 1.13 -13.34 -8.77
CA SER A 87 0.27 -13.41 -9.96
C SER A 87 0.15 -14.85 -10.45
N MET A 88 -1.06 -15.38 -10.52
CA MET A 88 -1.32 -16.71 -11.05
C MET A 88 -1.13 -16.76 -12.57
N GLY A 89 -1.46 -15.67 -13.27
CA GLY A 89 -1.20 -15.54 -14.71
C GLY A 89 0.30 -15.61 -15.04
N ALA A 90 1.15 -15.02 -14.21
CA ALA A 90 2.60 -15.12 -14.38
C ALA A 90 3.09 -16.57 -14.18
N LEU A 91 2.54 -17.31 -13.21
CA LEU A 91 2.88 -18.71 -12.98
C LEU A 91 2.49 -19.60 -14.17
N LEU A 92 1.31 -19.40 -14.75
CA LEU A 92 0.88 -20.13 -15.94
C LEU A 92 1.79 -19.85 -17.15
N GLN A 93 2.36 -18.64 -17.24
CA GLN A 93 3.33 -18.27 -18.27
C GLN A 93 4.74 -18.84 -18.00
N GLY A 94 4.92 -19.62 -16.94
CA GLY A 94 6.19 -20.23 -16.57
C GLY A 94 7.18 -19.29 -15.88
N LYS A 95 6.70 -18.16 -15.33
CA LYS A 95 7.54 -17.29 -14.51
C LYS A 95 7.84 -17.96 -13.18
N ASP A 96 9.07 -17.76 -12.69
CA ASP A 96 9.46 -18.24 -11.37
C ASP A 96 8.67 -17.49 -10.28
N PRO A 97 7.98 -18.20 -9.35
CA PRO A 97 7.28 -17.59 -8.21
C PRO A 97 8.15 -16.64 -7.37
N PHE A 98 9.46 -16.86 -7.35
CA PHE A 98 10.43 -16.04 -6.63
C PHE A 98 10.94 -14.83 -7.43
N SER A 99 10.51 -14.68 -8.68
CA SER A 99 10.96 -13.59 -9.52
C SER A 99 10.23 -12.28 -9.19
N LEU A 100 10.92 -11.17 -9.44
CA LEU A 100 10.34 -9.84 -9.31
C LEU A 100 9.13 -9.62 -10.25
N GLU A 101 9.06 -10.37 -11.33
CA GLU A 101 7.99 -10.27 -12.34
C GLU A 101 6.71 -10.98 -11.89
N ALA A 102 6.82 -12.00 -11.05
CA ALA A 102 5.67 -12.75 -10.54
C ALA A 102 5.06 -12.13 -9.28
N SER A 103 5.84 -11.36 -8.50
CA SER A 103 5.39 -10.77 -7.23
C SER A 103 5.11 -9.27 -7.37
N LEU A 104 3.84 -8.88 -7.15
CA LEU A 104 3.44 -7.47 -7.13
C LEU A 104 4.07 -6.72 -5.93
N THR A 105 4.37 -7.43 -4.85
CA THR A 105 4.91 -6.84 -3.60
C THR A 105 6.43 -6.76 -3.56
N TRP A 106 7.15 -7.05 -4.64
CA TRP A 106 8.60 -7.11 -4.62
C TRP A 106 9.29 -5.86 -4.03
N LYS A 107 8.74 -4.67 -4.26
CA LYS A 107 9.28 -3.41 -3.70
C LYS A 107 9.14 -3.31 -2.19
N ILE A 108 8.13 -3.94 -1.63
CA ILE A 108 7.84 -3.92 -0.18
C ILE A 108 8.00 -5.31 0.45
N GLN A 109 8.68 -6.23 -0.22
CA GLN A 109 8.78 -7.62 0.21
C GLN A 109 9.35 -7.78 1.62
N ALA A 110 10.29 -6.93 2.01
CA ALA A 110 10.85 -6.93 3.36
C ALA A 110 9.78 -6.67 4.43
N PHE A 111 8.87 -5.74 4.18
CA PHE A 111 7.77 -5.43 5.10
C PHE A 111 6.76 -6.57 5.16
N ILE A 112 6.41 -7.16 4.02
CA ILE A 112 5.52 -8.33 3.96
C ILE A 112 6.14 -9.52 4.71
N ASN A 113 7.43 -9.81 4.48
CA ASN A 113 8.13 -10.90 5.17
C ASN A 113 8.15 -10.69 6.68
N GLN A 114 8.40 -9.46 7.14
CA GLN A 114 8.40 -9.13 8.55
C GLN A 114 7.00 -9.32 9.17
N ALA A 115 5.94 -8.88 8.50
CA ALA A 115 4.58 -9.08 8.95
C ALA A 115 4.20 -10.57 8.96
N MET A 116 4.53 -11.30 7.90
CA MET A 116 4.27 -12.74 7.82
C MET A 116 5.02 -13.54 8.91
N ALA A 117 6.27 -13.18 9.20
CA ALA A 117 7.04 -13.83 10.26
C ALA A 117 6.36 -13.72 11.63
N ARG A 118 5.67 -12.60 11.90
CA ARG A 118 4.96 -12.37 13.16
C ARG A 118 3.56 -12.96 13.17
N SER A 119 2.81 -12.82 12.10
CA SER A 119 1.36 -12.97 12.14
C SER A 119 0.74 -13.90 11.10
N LYS A 120 1.53 -14.66 10.31
CA LYS A 120 0.98 -15.58 9.31
C LYS A 120 0.01 -16.64 9.88
N ASN A 121 0.20 -17.03 11.14
CA ASN A 121 -0.63 -18.01 11.82
C ASN A 121 -1.83 -17.38 12.54
N LEU A 122 -1.93 -16.05 12.57
CA LEU A 122 -3.08 -15.35 13.10
C LEU A 122 -4.14 -15.23 12.01
N PHE A 123 -5.39 -15.47 12.39
CA PHE A 123 -6.51 -15.30 11.46
C PHE A 123 -6.77 -13.81 11.20
N GLY A 124 -7.01 -13.45 9.94
CA GLY A 124 -7.40 -12.08 9.57
C GLY A 124 -6.66 -11.49 8.38
N TRP A 125 -5.75 -12.24 7.75
CA TRP A 125 -5.16 -11.80 6.50
C TRP A 125 -6.23 -11.71 5.40
N GLU A 126 -6.27 -10.57 4.72
CA GLU A 126 -7.24 -10.30 3.67
C GLU A 126 -6.61 -9.47 2.55
N ILE A 127 -6.95 -9.82 1.30
CA ILE A 127 -6.68 -9.00 0.13
C ILE A 127 -8.00 -8.50 -0.41
N ARG A 128 -8.07 -7.19 -0.67
CA ARG A 128 -9.22 -6.59 -1.34
C ARG A 128 -8.78 -5.61 -2.39
N ILE A 129 -9.46 -5.66 -3.51
CA ILE A 129 -9.33 -4.69 -4.59
C ILE A 129 -10.58 -3.85 -4.57
N HIS A 130 -10.39 -2.54 -4.50
CA HIS A 130 -11.45 -1.56 -4.45
C HIS A 130 -11.34 -0.64 -5.68
N PRO A 131 -11.97 -1.00 -6.81
CA PRO A 131 -11.90 -0.22 -8.03
C PRO A 131 -12.40 1.21 -7.85
N GLY A 132 -13.44 1.42 -7.02
CA GLY A 132 -14.02 2.75 -6.78
C GLY A 132 -13.04 3.78 -6.20
N ILE A 133 -12.04 3.33 -5.44
CA ILE A 133 -10.97 4.18 -4.91
C ILE A 133 -9.61 3.87 -5.57
N SER A 134 -9.59 3.02 -6.59
CA SER A 134 -8.38 2.58 -7.31
C SER A 134 -7.27 2.06 -6.37
N ARG A 135 -7.63 1.22 -5.40
CA ARG A 135 -6.70 0.67 -4.41
C ARG A 135 -6.82 -0.86 -4.29
N LEU A 136 -5.66 -1.49 -4.15
CA LEU A 136 -5.55 -2.85 -3.63
C LEU A 136 -5.06 -2.75 -2.19
N VAL A 137 -5.75 -3.37 -1.26
CA VAL A 137 -5.45 -3.32 0.17
C VAL A 137 -5.15 -4.73 0.66
N ILE A 138 -3.98 -4.92 1.26
CA ILE A 138 -3.62 -6.12 2.01
C ILE A 138 -3.71 -5.74 3.49
N SER A 139 -4.66 -6.32 4.20
CA SER A 139 -4.81 -6.13 5.65
C SER A 139 -4.10 -7.25 6.40
N SER A 140 -3.25 -6.89 7.35
CA SER A 140 -2.67 -7.83 8.30
C SER A 140 -3.57 -7.97 9.54
N PRO A 141 -3.60 -9.14 10.20
CA PRO A 141 -4.33 -9.28 11.46
C PRO A 141 -3.78 -8.34 12.52
N LYS A 142 -4.66 -7.93 13.45
CA LYS A 142 -4.25 -7.14 14.60
C LYS A 142 -3.34 -7.95 15.50
N GLU A 143 -2.18 -7.41 15.80
CA GLU A 143 -1.25 -7.93 16.80
C GLU A 143 -1.33 -7.12 18.09
N ASN A 144 -1.04 -7.73 19.24
CA ASN A 144 -0.92 -6.99 20.50
C ASN A 144 0.25 -6.00 20.39
N GLN A 145 0.00 -4.74 20.79
CA GLN A 145 0.98 -3.65 20.80
C GLN A 145 1.48 -3.17 19.42
N ILE A 146 0.96 -3.71 18.31
CA ILE A 146 1.28 -3.22 16.97
C ILE A 146 0.02 -2.57 16.39
N PRO A 147 0.13 -1.36 15.81
CA PRO A 147 -0.97 -0.71 15.13
C PRO A 147 -1.55 -1.59 14.02
N HIS A 148 -2.83 -1.46 13.74
CA HIS A 148 -3.40 -2.03 12.53
C HIS A 148 -2.59 -1.54 11.33
N THR A 149 -2.14 -2.48 10.50
CA THR A 149 -1.31 -2.15 9.34
C THR A 149 -1.96 -2.68 8.08
N GLN A 150 -2.13 -1.79 7.10
CA GLN A 150 -2.53 -2.15 5.77
C GLN A 150 -1.44 -1.76 4.78
N TYR A 151 -1.15 -2.66 3.84
CA TYR A 151 -0.28 -2.39 2.70
C TYR A 151 -1.19 -2.05 1.53
N VAL A 152 -1.07 -0.82 1.05
CA VAL A 152 -2.00 -0.27 0.06
C VAL A 152 -1.27 0.02 -1.23
N TYR A 153 -1.74 -0.60 -2.30
CA TYR A 153 -1.24 -0.38 -3.65
C TYR A 153 -2.17 0.51 -4.44
N ASP A 154 -1.66 1.62 -4.91
CA ASP A 154 -2.36 2.50 -5.82
C ASP A 154 -2.35 1.89 -7.22
N LEU A 155 -3.53 1.59 -7.77
CA LEU A 155 -3.68 0.95 -9.08
C LEU A 155 -3.32 1.89 -10.24
N ASN A 156 -3.41 3.20 -10.03
CA ASN A 156 -3.09 4.20 -11.03
C ASN A 156 -1.60 4.56 -11.01
N LEU A 157 -1.07 4.87 -9.83
CA LEU A 157 0.32 5.30 -9.65
C LEU A 157 1.30 4.13 -9.63
N LYS A 158 0.82 2.88 -9.48
CA LYS A 158 1.65 1.67 -9.35
C LYS A 158 2.64 1.78 -8.17
N ALA A 159 2.21 2.41 -7.10
CA ALA A 159 3.00 2.70 -5.92
C ALA A 159 2.38 2.10 -4.66
N TRP A 160 3.24 1.70 -3.73
CA TRP A 160 2.85 1.18 -2.43
C TRP A 160 2.91 2.26 -1.36
N SER A 161 1.93 2.22 -0.46
CA SER A 161 1.91 2.97 0.79
C SER A 161 1.53 2.05 1.95
N ILE A 162 1.81 2.47 3.17
CA ILE A 162 1.42 1.75 4.38
C ILE A 162 0.47 2.67 5.14
N TRP A 163 -0.69 2.12 5.51
CA TRP A 163 -1.63 2.78 6.40
C TRP A 163 -1.51 2.17 7.79
N HIS A 164 -1.37 3.00 8.78
CA HIS A 164 -1.32 2.62 10.19
C HIS A 164 -2.57 3.11 10.90
N ASP A 165 -2.96 2.37 11.93
CA ASP A 165 -4.06 2.71 12.84
C ASP A 165 -5.46 2.76 12.22
N VAL A 166 -5.64 2.40 10.95
CA VAL A 166 -6.97 2.20 10.39
C VAL A 166 -7.45 0.81 10.83
N PRO A 167 -8.52 0.70 11.64
CA PRO A 167 -8.88 -0.56 12.30
C PRO A 167 -9.65 -1.51 11.39
N ILE A 168 -9.14 -1.78 10.20
CA ILE A 168 -9.77 -2.65 9.20
C ILE A 168 -9.55 -4.11 9.61
N LEU A 169 -10.60 -4.81 10.00
CA LEU A 169 -10.60 -6.26 10.20
C LEU A 169 -11.07 -7.02 8.96
N THR A 170 -12.02 -6.45 8.24
CA THR A 170 -12.52 -6.94 6.95
C THR A 170 -13.10 -5.77 6.19
N SER A 171 -13.02 -5.83 4.87
CA SER A 171 -13.51 -4.75 4.02
C SER A 171 -14.30 -5.26 2.84
N GLU A 172 -15.23 -4.43 2.35
CA GLU A 172 -16.05 -4.72 1.19
C GLU A 172 -16.37 -3.44 0.42
N GLN A 173 -16.57 -3.58 -0.87
CA GLN A 173 -17.07 -2.50 -1.71
C GLN A 173 -18.59 -2.62 -1.87
N TYR A 174 -19.30 -1.53 -1.63
CA TYR A 174 -20.71 -1.41 -1.91
C TYR A 174 -21.00 -0.09 -2.62
N GLN A 175 -21.68 -0.11 -3.74
CA GLN A 175 -21.97 1.07 -4.57
C GLN A 175 -20.77 1.98 -4.85
N SER A 176 -19.63 1.37 -5.22
CA SER A 176 -18.34 2.05 -5.45
C SER A 176 -17.68 2.68 -4.22
N GLU A 177 -18.23 2.49 -3.04
CA GLU A 177 -17.74 2.99 -1.78
C GLU A 177 -17.01 1.90 -1.00
N PHE A 178 -16.00 2.29 -0.22
CA PHE A 178 -15.23 1.36 0.61
C PHE A 178 -15.82 1.33 2.02
N TYR A 179 -16.31 0.18 2.43
CA TYR A 179 -16.77 -0.06 3.79
C TYR A 179 -15.86 -1.06 4.50
N PHE A 180 -15.70 -0.90 5.79
CA PHE A 180 -14.94 -1.86 6.60
C PHE A 180 -15.57 -2.07 7.97
N GLY A 181 -15.38 -3.29 8.49
CA GLY A 181 -15.71 -3.66 9.85
C GLY A 181 -14.47 -3.52 10.74
N ALA A 182 -14.66 -2.97 11.91
CA ALA A 182 -13.66 -2.87 12.96
C ALA A 182 -14.00 -3.81 14.15
N SER A 183 -13.19 -3.81 15.18
CA SER A 183 -13.48 -4.53 16.42
C SER A 183 -14.68 -3.96 17.23
N THR A 184 -15.19 -2.83 16.78
CA THR A 184 -16.42 -2.21 17.30
C THR A 184 -17.64 -2.76 16.55
N ILE A 185 -18.84 -2.54 17.09
CA ILE A 185 -20.10 -2.94 16.45
C ILE A 185 -20.46 -2.10 15.21
N ASN A 186 -19.65 -1.13 14.86
CA ASN A 186 -19.91 -0.19 13.78
C ASN A 186 -19.30 -0.67 12.46
N VAL A 187 -19.99 -0.37 11.36
CA VAL A 187 -19.44 -0.42 10.01
C VAL A 187 -19.01 0.99 9.64
N TRP A 188 -17.78 1.10 9.18
CA TRP A 188 -17.16 2.36 8.81
C TRP A 188 -17.10 2.51 7.31
N LYS A 189 -17.16 3.75 6.84
CA LYS A 189 -16.94 4.10 5.44
C LYS A 189 -15.65 4.89 5.32
N LEU A 190 -14.75 4.46 4.44
CA LEU A 190 -13.56 5.23 4.10
C LEU A 190 -13.95 6.33 3.13
N GLN A 191 -13.93 7.58 3.58
CA GLN A 191 -14.33 8.72 2.77
C GLN A 191 -13.60 9.99 3.22
N GLY A 192 -13.24 10.84 2.25
CA GLY A 192 -12.73 12.18 2.52
C GLY A 192 -11.24 12.21 2.89
N THR A 193 -10.85 13.31 3.51
CA THR A 193 -9.45 13.70 3.76
C THR A 193 -9.15 13.92 5.25
N ILE A 194 -10.06 13.47 6.11
CA ILE A 194 -10.00 13.68 7.56
C ILE A 194 -9.95 12.32 8.23
N ASP A 195 -9.07 12.16 9.21
CA ASP A 195 -9.09 11.02 10.09
C ASP A 195 -10.16 11.20 11.18
N PHE A 196 -10.98 10.19 11.40
CA PHE A 196 -12.12 10.25 12.29
C PHE A 196 -12.03 9.12 13.32
N VAL A 197 -11.89 9.50 14.57
CA VAL A 197 -11.65 8.51 15.65
C VAL A 197 -12.91 8.02 16.31
N GLU A 198 -13.95 8.84 16.52
CA GLU A 198 -15.19 8.43 17.18
C GLU A 198 -16.40 9.29 16.83
N LEU A 199 -17.57 8.63 16.72
CA LEU A 199 -18.88 9.32 16.55
C LEU A 199 -19.26 10.23 17.73
N SER A 200 -18.66 10.02 18.90
CA SER A 200 -18.92 10.78 20.13
C SER A 200 -18.14 12.09 20.23
N SER A 201 -17.09 12.25 19.43
CA SER A 201 -16.29 13.48 19.38
C SER A 201 -16.10 13.93 17.93
N PRO A 202 -16.93 14.84 17.44
CA PRO A 202 -16.91 15.26 16.03
C PRO A 202 -15.73 16.17 15.66
N VAL A 203 -14.67 16.18 16.44
CA VAL A 203 -13.46 16.94 16.09
C VAL A 203 -12.70 16.19 15.00
N PRO A 204 -12.64 16.72 13.79
CA PRO A 204 -11.90 16.09 12.70
C PRO A 204 -10.41 16.04 13.04
N LEU A 205 -9.83 14.85 13.01
CA LEU A 205 -8.40 14.67 13.16
C LEU A 205 -7.70 14.84 11.82
N GLN A 206 -6.46 15.29 11.89
CA GLN A 206 -5.61 15.45 10.73
C GLN A 206 -4.98 14.11 10.38
N ILE A 207 -4.90 13.80 9.09
CA ILE A 207 -4.14 12.65 8.61
C ILE A 207 -2.66 12.97 8.75
N ASP A 208 -1.96 12.19 9.57
CA ASP A 208 -0.49 12.25 9.70
C ASP A 208 0.12 11.38 8.57
N TRP A 209 1.03 11.94 7.80
CA TRP A 209 1.69 11.26 6.70
C TRP A 209 3.19 11.50 6.70
N GLN A 210 3.95 10.55 6.19
CA GLN A 210 5.39 10.67 6.05
C GLN A 210 5.88 10.03 4.76
N LEU A 211 6.97 10.57 4.25
CA LEU A 211 7.64 10.12 3.05
C LEU A 211 9.15 10.21 3.25
N LEU A 212 9.86 9.19 2.80
CA LEU A 212 11.31 9.18 2.66
C LEU A 212 11.65 8.79 1.22
N THR A 213 12.45 9.60 0.55
CA THR A 213 12.97 9.24 -0.78
C THR A 213 14.07 8.20 -0.65
N SER A 214 14.44 7.56 -1.76
CA SER A 214 15.65 6.75 -1.80
C SER A 214 16.89 7.63 -1.55
N TYR A 215 17.93 7.04 -0.92
CA TYR A 215 19.24 7.67 -0.83
C TYR A 215 19.88 7.68 -2.21
N GLN A 216 20.42 8.83 -2.57
CA GLN A 216 21.08 9.06 -3.86
C GLN A 216 22.44 9.71 -3.64
N ASP A 217 23.38 9.35 -4.49
CA ASP A 217 24.74 9.91 -4.50
C ASP A 217 24.89 11.10 -5.46
N MET A 218 23.80 11.51 -6.12
CA MET A 218 23.74 12.63 -7.07
C MET A 218 24.84 12.56 -8.15
N ASP A 219 25.07 11.36 -8.67
CA ASP A 219 26.10 11.05 -9.69
C ASP A 219 27.56 11.35 -9.27
N THR A 220 27.80 11.63 -7.99
CA THR A 220 29.13 11.89 -7.45
C THR A 220 29.38 11.04 -6.19
N PRO A 221 29.50 9.69 -6.36
CA PRO A 221 29.80 8.79 -5.26
C PRO A 221 31.09 9.23 -4.59
N GLU A 222 31.38 9.04 -3.39
CA GLU A 222 32.60 9.42 -2.65
C GLU A 222 32.78 10.92 -2.35
N GLN A 223 32.08 11.83 -2.98
CA GLN A 223 32.11 13.24 -2.62
C GLN A 223 31.09 13.56 -1.54
N PHE A 224 31.47 14.39 -0.58
CA PHE A 224 30.53 14.92 0.40
C PHE A 224 29.61 15.94 -0.22
N LYS A 225 28.34 15.86 0.14
CA LYS A 225 27.29 16.78 -0.32
C LYS A 225 26.64 17.48 0.85
N ARG A 226 26.35 18.73 0.69
CA ARG A 226 25.64 19.55 1.66
C ARG A 226 24.39 20.12 1.02
N MET A 227 23.23 19.69 1.47
CA MET A 227 21.96 20.29 1.06
C MET A 227 21.86 21.70 1.64
N GLN A 228 21.54 22.68 0.80
CA GLN A 228 21.31 24.06 1.22
C GLN A 228 19.84 24.30 1.51
N PHE A 229 18.99 23.95 0.56
CA PHE A 229 17.55 24.02 0.77
C PHE A 229 16.80 22.93 0.00
N ILE A 230 15.60 22.65 0.48
CA ILE A 230 14.61 21.76 -0.13
C ILE A 230 13.33 22.57 -0.33
N ARG A 231 12.76 22.48 -1.50
CA ARG A 231 11.51 23.13 -1.88
C ARG A 231 10.54 22.07 -2.38
N PRO A 232 9.71 21.49 -1.51
CA PRO A 232 8.63 20.62 -1.95
C PRO A 232 7.59 21.44 -2.71
N ILE A 233 7.02 20.85 -3.74
CA ILE A 233 5.98 21.45 -4.58
C ILE A 233 4.70 20.68 -4.34
N PHE A 234 3.74 21.31 -3.66
CA PHE A 234 2.45 20.74 -3.35
C PHE A 234 1.35 21.39 -4.19
N ILE A 235 0.35 20.61 -4.55
CA ILE A 235 -0.99 21.09 -4.92
C ILE A 235 -1.92 20.74 -3.77
N ALA A 236 -2.56 21.73 -3.18
CA ALA A 236 -3.51 21.57 -2.10
C ALA A 236 -4.53 22.71 -2.05
N GLN A 237 -5.64 22.50 -1.38
CA GLN A 237 -6.65 23.55 -1.16
C GLN A 237 -6.23 24.52 -0.05
N SER A 238 -5.38 24.08 0.88
CA SER A 238 -4.80 24.92 1.92
C SER A 238 -3.32 24.60 2.09
N PHE A 239 -2.57 25.52 2.71
CA PHE A 239 -1.14 25.32 2.95
C PHE A 239 -0.91 24.09 3.85
N PRO A 240 -0.22 23.03 3.38
CA PRO A 240 0.01 21.84 4.18
C PRO A 240 1.00 22.12 5.32
N SER A 241 0.68 21.64 6.52
CA SER A 241 1.63 21.66 7.62
C SER A 241 2.62 20.52 7.45
N TYR A 242 3.92 20.81 7.39
CA TYR A 242 4.94 19.80 7.22
C TYR A 242 6.28 20.19 7.84
N THR A 243 7.06 19.17 8.16
CA THR A 243 8.51 19.25 8.42
C THR A 243 9.26 18.55 7.30
N VAL A 244 10.42 19.09 6.95
CA VAL A 244 11.32 18.52 5.96
C VAL A 244 12.73 18.48 6.51
N LYS A 245 13.45 17.41 6.22
CA LYS A 245 14.85 17.22 6.60
C LYS A 245 15.61 16.48 5.50
N ALA A 246 16.86 16.83 5.27
CA ALA A 246 17.77 15.97 4.52
C ALA A 246 18.37 14.96 5.49
N PHE A 247 18.32 13.68 5.11
CA PHE A 247 19.04 12.59 5.75
C PHE A 247 20.27 12.23 4.94
N TYR A 248 21.33 11.82 5.62
CA TYR A 248 22.61 11.50 5.03
C TYR A 248 23.04 10.11 5.44
N ASP A 249 23.76 9.42 4.55
CA ASP A 249 24.47 8.18 4.83
C ASP A 249 23.60 7.12 5.55
N TYR A 250 22.34 6.98 5.07
CA TYR A 250 21.35 6.03 5.57
C TYR A 250 20.89 6.26 7.03
N ASP A 251 20.97 7.52 7.52
CA ASP A 251 20.29 7.91 8.76
C ASP A 251 18.77 7.73 8.62
N LEU A 252 18.17 6.98 9.53
CA LEU A 252 16.72 6.70 9.59
C LEU A 252 16.09 7.26 10.87
N SER A 253 16.66 8.34 11.41
CA SER A 253 16.08 9.01 12.58
C SER A 253 14.66 9.53 12.27
N GLU A 254 13.82 9.56 13.28
CA GLU A 254 12.46 10.09 13.11
C GLU A 254 12.48 11.60 12.85
N LEU A 255 11.57 12.03 11.97
CA LEU A 255 11.26 13.44 11.81
C LEU A 255 10.37 13.93 12.95
N PRO A 256 10.62 15.15 13.47
CA PRO A 256 9.71 15.77 14.41
C PRO A 256 8.32 15.91 13.79
N SER A 257 7.28 15.70 14.60
CA SER A 257 5.91 15.94 14.14
C SER A 257 5.73 17.41 13.77
N PRO A 258 5.11 17.70 12.62
CA PRO A 258 4.82 19.08 12.25
C PRO A 258 3.81 19.69 13.24
N PRO A 259 3.74 21.01 13.36
CA PRO A 259 2.68 21.67 14.08
C PRO A 259 1.32 21.27 13.46
N ASN A 260 0.26 21.32 14.23
CA ASN A 260 -1.07 21.09 13.69
C ASN A 260 -1.33 22.07 12.55
N ALA A 261 -1.87 21.60 11.43
CA ALA A 261 -2.28 22.47 10.36
C ALA A 261 -3.35 23.42 10.91
N SER A 262 -3.14 24.70 10.72
CA SER A 262 -4.22 25.66 10.94
C SER A 262 -5.30 25.34 9.91
N ALA A 263 -6.51 25.09 10.36
CA ALA A 263 -7.67 25.02 9.48
C ALA A 263 -7.92 26.44 8.93
N PHE A 264 -7.12 26.88 7.97
CA PHE A 264 -7.55 27.96 7.11
C PHE A 264 -8.61 27.36 6.21
N GLY A 265 -9.88 27.52 6.63
CA GLY A 265 -11.01 27.05 5.85
C GLY A 265 -10.99 27.70 4.48
N VAL A 266 -11.30 26.92 3.47
CA VAL A 266 -11.82 27.50 2.23
C VAL A 266 -13.11 28.23 2.64
N GLY A 267 -13.14 29.53 2.52
CA GLY A 267 -14.32 30.32 2.87
C GLY A 267 -15.50 29.87 2.02
N ILE A 268 -16.50 29.29 2.67
CA ILE A 268 -17.79 28.99 2.05
C ILE A 268 -18.62 30.26 2.13
N TRP A 269 -19.28 30.66 1.02
CA TRP A 269 -20.22 31.75 1.00
C TRP A 269 -21.24 31.58 2.13
N ASP A 270 -21.51 32.65 2.85
CA ASP A 270 -22.38 32.74 4.04
C ASP A 270 -21.78 32.26 5.38
N SER A 271 -20.59 31.65 5.40
CA SER A 271 -19.95 31.25 6.66
C SER A 271 -18.48 31.64 6.77
N GLY A 272 -17.85 32.02 5.66
CA GLY A 272 -16.45 32.43 5.64
C GLY A 272 -16.24 33.86 6.17
N LEU A 273 -15.12 34.10 6.82
CA LEU A 273 -14.73 35.41 7.33
C LEU A 273 -13.86 36.14 6.30
N TRP A 274 -14.27 37.37 5.95
CA TRP A 274 -13.44 38.25 5.13
C TRP A 274 -12.09 38.53 5.80
N ASP A 275 -11.03 38.57 5.04
CA ASP A 275 -9.64 38.75 5.49
C ASP A 275 -9.00 37.57 6.25
N ILE A 276 -9.73 36.49 6.51
CA ILE A 276 -9.23 35.30 7.19
C ILE A 276 -9.25 34.09 6.25
N ASP A 277 -10.33 33.91 5.51
CA ASP A 277 -10.56 32.76 4.67
C ASP A 277 -10.04 32.98 3.24
N ILE A 278 -9.48 31.94 2.64
CA ILE A 278 -9.08 31.95 1.22
C ILE A 278 -10.33 31.71 0.37
N TRP A 279 -10.76 32.72 -0.35
CA TRP A 279 -11.91 32.66 -1.26
C TRP A 279 -11.49 32.00 -2.59
N GLY A 280 -11.99 30.82 -2.83
CA GLY A 280 -11.77 30.10 -4.08
C GLY A 280 -11.58 28.61 -3.84
N GLY A 281 -12.54 27.79 -4.23
CA GLY A 281 -12.52 26.33 -4.04
C GLY A 281 -11.54 25.57 -4.95
N GLY A 282 -10.48 26.20 -5.43
CA GLY A 282 -9.46 25.59 -6.29
C GLY A 282 -8.19 25.22 -5.55
N SER A 283 -7.56 24.13 -6.00
CA SER A 283 -6.24 23.73 -5.52
C SER A 283 -5.16 24.71 -6.03
N VAL A 284 -4.24 25.09 -5.16
CA VAL A 284 -3.16 26.05 -5.44
C VAL A 284 -1.81 25.35 -5.29
N ALA A 285 -0.84 25.74 -6.10
CA ALA A 285 0.53 25.25 -5.99
C ALA A 285 1.30 26.01 -4.90
N PHE A 286 1.76 25.29 -3.89
CA PHE A 286 2.60 25.81 -2.82
C PHE A 286 4.04 25.33 -3.02
N GLN A 287 5.02 26.27 -2.92
CA GLN A 287 6.43 26.00 -3.16
C GLN A 287 7.33 26.61 -2.08
N PRO A 288 7.10 26.37 -0.80
CA PRO A 288 7.91 26.97 0.24
C PRO A 288 9.30 26.31 0.30
N ALA A 289 10.34 27.12 0.23
CA ALA A 289 11.70 26.65 0.44
C ALA A 289 12.01 26.54 1.94
N ARG A 290 12.70 25.47 2.32
CA ARG A 290 13.18 25.23 3.68
C ARG A 290 14.68 24.98 3.66
N GLY A 291 15.41 25.63 4.55
CA GLY A 291 16.84 25.34 4.74
C GLY A 291 17.03 23.89 5.21
N ALA A 292 18.05 23.25 4.68
CA ALA A 292 18.45 21.92 5.09
C ALA A 292 19.87 21.97 5.62
N TYR A 293 20.16 21.14 6.62
CA TYR A 293 21.48 21.10 7.28
C TYR A 293 22.00 19.67 7.28
N GLY A 294 23.31 19.54 7.26
CA GLY A 294 24.01 18.25 7.32
C GLY A 294 24.94 18.08 6.12
N ILE A 295 25.73 17.06 6.18
CA ILE A 295 26.71 16.65 5.17
C ILE A 295 26.82 15.14 5.14
N GLY A 296 26.94 14.56 3.96
CA GLY A 296 27.14 13.13 3.75
C GLY A 296 27.45 12.79 2.31
N LYS A 297 27.79 11.56 2.05
CA LYS A 297 28.05 11.04 0.70
C LYS A 297 26.79 10.74 -0.07
N THR A 298 25.77 10.24 0.64
CA THR A 298 24.44 9.99 0.07
C THR A 298 23.40 10.85 0.78
N MET A 299 22.34 11.24 0.07
CA MET A 299 21.29 12.09 0.60
C MET A 299 19.91 11.52 0.29
N ALA A 300 18.98 11.66 1.24
CA ALA A 300 17.57 11.42 1.06
C ALA A 300 16.75 12.57 1.64
N ILE A 301 15.58 12.83 1.07
CA ILE A 301 14.64 13.82 1.58
C ILE A 301 13.58 13.08 2.38
N ALA A 302 13.38 13.52 3.61
CA ALA A 302 12.30 13.07 4.46
C ALA A 302 11.31 14.20 4.70
N LEU A 303 10.03 13.89 4.55
CA LEU A 303 8.91 14.77 4.87
C LEU A 303 7.98 14.07 5.85
N ARG A 304 7.48 14.84 6.79
CA ARG A 304 6.34 14.45 7.64
C ARG A 304 5.36 15.59 7.65
N GLY A 305 4.09 15.30 7.41
CA GLY A 305 3.07 16.31 7.33
C GLY A 305 1.77 15.89 8.00
N LYS A 306 0.93 16.88 8.23
CA LYS A 306 -0.45 16.71 8.71
C LYS A 306 -1.38 17.45 7.77
N SER A 307 -2.48 16.83 7.39
CA SER A 307 -3.44 17.42 6.46
C SER A 307 -4.88 17.10 6.83
N GLN A 308 -5.76 18.05 6.57
CA GLN A 308 -7.23 17.87 6.60
C GLN A 308 -7.85 18.02 5.22
N VAL A 309 -7.03 18.33 4.22
CA VAL A 309 -7.43 18.52 2.84
C VAL A 309 -6.59 17.64 1.92
N GLU A 310 -7.10 17.38 0.74
CA GLU A 310 -6.33 16.67 -0.28
C GLU A 310 -5.05 17.45 -0.58
N THR A 311 -3.92 16.75 -0.45
CA THR A 311 -2.59 17.32 -0.64
C THR A 311 -1.78 16.40 -1.55
N THR A 312 -1.42 16.91 -2.71
CA THR A 312 -0.61 16.20 -3.70
C THR A 312 0.80 16.77 -3.72
N LEU A 313 1.80 15.96 -3.42
CA LEU A 313 3.20 16.29 -3.64
C LEU A 313 3.57 15.95 -5.07
N ILE A 314 4.02 16.95 -5.84
CA ILE A 314 4.38 16.77 -7.26
C ILE A 314 5.86 16.51 -7.43
N ALA A 315 6.71 17.30 -6.78
CA ALA A 315 8.14 17.28 -6.98
C ALA A 315 8.90 17.94 -5.82
N PHE A 316 10.21 17.81 -5.85
CA PHE A 316 11.14 18.55 -5.01
C PHE A 316 12.07 19.41 -5.87
N GLY A 317 12.20 20.69 -5.54
CA GLY A 317 13.35 21.49 -5.93
C GLY A 317 14.43 21.36 -4.86
N MET A 318 15.65 21.08 -5.26
CA MET A 318 16.78 20.90 -4.35
C MET A 318 17.95 21.76 -4.78
N MET A 319 18.70 22.27 -3.82
CA MET A 319 19.99 22.90 -4.06
C MET A 319 21.00 22.35 -3.06
N TRP A 320 22.12 21.88 -3.57
CA TRP A 320 23.22 21.34 -2.77
C TRP A 320 24.56 21.83 -3.31
N ASP A 321 25.57 21.80 -2.46
CA ASP A 321 26.96 22.02 -2.81
C ASP A 321 27.70 20.68 -2.73
N ASP A 322 28.58 20.45 -3.69
CA ASP A 322 29.56 19.38 -3.63
C ASP A 322 30.71 19.82 -2.74
N GLY A 323 30.99 19.02 -1.69
CA GLY A 323 32.16 19.18 -0.85
C GLY A 323 33.37 18.50 -1.47
N GLY A 324 34.58 18.92 -1.06
CA GLY A 324 35.78 18.24 -1.51
C GLY A 324 35.89 16.80 -1.02
N LEU A 325 36.80 16.03 -1.64
CA LEU A 325 37.27 14.77 -1.10
C LEU A 325 38.02 15.05 0.21
N LEU A 326 37.68 14.36 1.29
CA LEU A 326 38.49 14.32 2.50
C LEU A 326 39.58 13.28 2.34
#